data_bf23e8bfa3e1854c73e3d19fc202a8f7
#
_entry.id   bf23e8bfa3e1854c73e3d19fc202a8f7
#
_cell.length_a   1.000
_cell.length_b   1.000
_cell.length_c   1.000
_cell.angle_alpha   90.00
_cell.angle_beta   90.00
_cell.angle_gamma   90.00
#
_symmetry.space_group_name_H-M   'P 1'
#
loop_
_entity.id
_entity.type
_entity.pdbx_description
1 polymer ?
#
loop_
_entity_poly.entity_id
_entity_poly.type
_entity_poly.pdbx_seq_one_letter_code
_entity_poly.pdbx_strand_id
1 'polypeptide(L)'
;MTGQVRTVDGRVAGRRGQATRQKLLDCLSDMLSSSPYRDVKVIDVARKAGTSPATFYQYFPDVEGAVLEIAEQMASESSALAGLLEGRSWAGKAGWQTAQDLVDGFLDFWRRNDAILRVVDLGAAEGDKRFYKLRMKILNAVNSSLTDSVAELQSKGRIDKDV
;
A
#
# COMPACT_ATOMS: atom_id res chain seq x y z
N MET A 1 11.38 10.78 -7.24
CA MET A 1 12.78 10.28 -7.21
C MET A 1 12.73 8.76 -7.31
N THR A 2 13.02 8.19 -8.48
CA THR A 2 13.07 6.74 -8.70
C THR A 2 14.28 6.18 -7.94
N GLY A 3 14.04 5.58 -6.78
CA GLY A 3 15.07 4.91 -6.01
C GLY A 3 15.71 3.78 -6.84
N GLN A 4 17.04 3.71 -6.85
CA GLN A 4 17.76 2.64 -7.52
C GLN A 4 17.41 1.30 -6.87
N VAL A 5 16.81 0.41 -7.65
CA VAL A 5 16.51 -0.96 -7.24
C VAL A 5 17.82 -1.72 -6.99
N ARG A 6 17.97 -2.26 -5.78
CA ARG A 6 19.13 -3.05 -5.37
C ARG A 6 18.76 -4.51 -5.16
N THR A 7 19.72 -5.38 -5.42
CA THR A 7 19.67 -6.79 -5.03
C THR A 7 19.98 -6.94 -3.54
N VAL A 8 19.71 -8.09 -2.95
CA VAL A 8 19.96 -8.36 -1.51
C VAL A 8 21.44 -8.14 -1.14
N ASP A 9 22.37 -8.41 -2.08
CA ASP A 9 23.82 -8.16 -1.92
C ASP A 9 24.24 -6.69 -2.19
N GLY A 10 23.27 -5.77 -2.38
CA GLY A 10 23.49 -4.34 -2.53
C GLY A 10 23.84 -3.86 -3.94
N ARG A 11 23.94 -4.73 -4.94
CA ARG A 11 24.23 -4.33 -6.32
C ARG A 11 23.03 -3.62 -6.93
N VAL A 12 23.32 -2.62 -7.79
CA VAL A 12 22.25 -1.93 -8.54
C VAL A 12 21.75 -2.84 -9.66
N ALA A 13 20.46 -3.12 -9.66
CA ALA A 13 19.83 -3.91 -10.72
C ALA A 13 19.73 -3.07 -12.01
N GLY A 14 20.32 -3.56 -13.10
CA GLY A 14 20.14 -3.00 -14.42
C GLY A 14 18.70 -3.20 -14.94
N ARG A 15 18.38 -2.66 -16.12
CA ARG A 15 17.03 -2.68 -16.71
C ARG A 15 16.36 -4.06 -16.69
N ARG A 16 17.10 -5.12 -17.09
CA ARG A 16 16.61 -6.52 -17.07
C ARG A 16 16.33 -7.01 -15.65
N GLY A 17 17.21 -6.67 -14.71
CA GLY A 17 17.02 -7.04 -13.30
C GLY A 17 15.79 -6.37 -12.68
N GLN A 18 15.56 -5.10 -12.98
CA GLN A 18 14.35 -4.38 -12.57
C GLN A 18 13.08 -5.02 -13.12
N ALA A 19 13.07 -5.38 -14.42
CA ALA A 19 11.93 -6.06 -15.04
C ALA A 19 11.68 -7.44 -14.42
N THR A 20 12.73 -8.21 -14.12
CA THR A 20 12.61 -9.51 -13.46
C THR A 20 12.05 -9.36 -12.04
N ARG A 21 12.56 -8.38 -11.28
CA ARG A 21 12.08 -8.08 -9.94
C ARG A 21 10.60 -7.69 -9.94
N GLN A 22 10.19 -6.80 -10.84
CA GLN A 22 8.79 -6.39 -10.96
C GLN A 22 7.90 -7.58 -11.31
N LYS A 23 8.32 -8.41 -12.26
CA LYS A 23 7.58 -9.62 -12.64
C LYS A 23 7.38 -10.58 -11.46
N LEU A 24 8.36 -10.72 -10.57
CA LEU A 24 8.23 -11.51 -9.35
C LEU A 24 7.17 -10.91 -8.40
N LEU A 25 7.15 -9.59 -8.22
CA LEU A 25 6.14 -8.91 -7.40
C LEU A 25 4.74 -9.04 -8.00
N ASP A 26 4.59 -8.87 -9.31
CA ASP A 26 3.31 -9.02 -10.01
C ASP A 26 2.76 -10.45 -9.86
N CYS A 27 3.62 -11.46 -10.07
CA CYS A 27 3.24 -12.87 -9.90
C CYS A 27 2.86 -13.20 -8.45
N LEU A 28 3.56 -12.63 -7.47
CA LEU A 28 3.24 -12.77 -6.05
C LEU A 28 1.88 -12.14 -5.74
N SER A 29 1.63 -10.92 -6.19
CA SER A 29 0.35 -10.22 -5.99
C SER A 29 -0.83 -11.03 -6.57
N ASP A 30 -0.68 -11.56 -7.79
CA ASP A 30 -1.67 -12.44 -8.41
C ASP A 30 -1.94 -13.70 -7.60
N MET A 31 -0.89 -14.32 -7.05
CA MET A 31 -1.05 -15.53 -6.22
C MET A 31 -1.77 -15.21 -4.91
N LEU A 32 -1.47 -14.09 -4.28
CA LEU A 32 -2.15 -13.64 -3.06
C LEU A 32 -3.63 -13.31 -3.27
N SER A 33 -4.02 -12.97 -4.49
CA SER A 33 -5.43 -12.74 -4.84
C SER A 33 -6.24 -14.04 -4.91
N SER A 34 -5.60 -15.18 -5.10
CA SER A 34 -6.25 -16.49 -5.30
C SER A 34 -5.91 -17.55 -4.26
N SER A 35 -4.93 -17.30 -3.39
CA SER A 35 -4.43 -18.28 -2.42
C SER A 35 -4.15 -17.62 -1.07
N PRO A 36 -4.31 -18.36 0.04
CA PRO A 36 -3.89 -17.89 1.35
C PRO A 36 -2.39 -17.56 1.38
N TYR A 37 -2.01 -16.47 2.04
CA TYR A 37 -0.62 -16.02 2.12
C TYR A 37 0.35 -17.14 2.59
N ARG A 38 -0.07 -17.93 3.57
CA ARG A 38 0.77 -18.99 4.16
C ARG A 38 1.05 -20.17 3.21
N ASP A 39 0.26 -20.30 2.14
CA ASP A 39 0.42 -21.36 1.14
C ASP A 39 1.34 -20.92 -0.01
N VAL A 40 1.63 -19.62 -0.12
CA VAL A 40 2.47 -19.07 -1.20
C VAL A 40 3.94 -19.37 -0.90
N LYS A 41 4.60 -20.09 -1.82
CA LYS A 41 6.01 -20.48 -1.70
C LYS A 41 6.87 -19.81 -2.75
N VAL A 42 8.12 -19.52 -2.40
CA VAL A 42 9.12 -18.93 -3.33
C VAL A 42 9.22 -19.71 -4.64
N ILE A 43 9.21 -21.05 -4.58
CA ILE A 43 9.32 -21.89 -5.77
C ILE A 43 8.16 -21.68 -6.74
N ASP A 44 6.95 -21.45 -6.23
CA ASP A 44 5.76 -21.27 -7.05
C ASP A 44 5.73 -19.87 -7.66
N VAL A 45 6.11 -18.84 -6.90
CA VAL A 45 6.28 -17.47 -7.40
C VAL A 45 7.33 -17.42 -8.52
N ALA A 46 8.50 -18.02 -8.28
CA ALA A 46 9.58 -18.08 -9.27
C ALA A 46 9.14 -18.80 -10.54
N ARG A 47 8.46 -19.95 -10.40
CA ARG A 47 7.91 -20.72 -11.53
C ARG A 47 6.91 -19.89 -12.32
N LYS A 48 5.97 -19.23 -11.67
CA LYS A 48 4.98 -18.36 -12.31
C LYS A 48 5.64 -17.19 -13.05
N ALA A 49 6.71 -16.64 -12.48
CA ALA A 49 7.49 -15.56 -13.11
C ALA A 49 8.42 -16.06 -14.24
N GLY A 50 8.50 -17.36 -14.49
CA GLY A 50 9.40 -17.94 -15.50
C GLY A 50 10.89 -17.82 -15.15
N THR A 51 11.22 -17.90 -13.86
CA THR A 51 12.59 -17.80 -13.34
C THR A 51 12.89 -18.89 -12.30
N SER A 52 14.06 -18.85 -11.68
CA SER A 52 14.46 -19.81 -10.66
C SER A 52 14.26 -19.27 -9.23
N PRO A 53 14.11 -20.12 -8.21
CA PRO A 53 14.13 -19.69 -6.82
C PRO A 53 15.41 -18.92 -6.44
N ALA A 54 16.56 -19.26 -7.02
CA ALA A 54 17.81 -18.53 -6.82
C ALA A 54 17.70 -17.07 -7.30
N THR A 55 16.99 -16.85 -8.42
CA THR A 55 16.72 -15.49 -8.93
C THR A 55 15.80 -14.72 -7.98
N PHE A 56 14.79 -15.37 -7.37
CA PHE A 56 13.95 -14.72 -6.37
C PHE A 56 14.79 -14.23 -5.18
N TYR A 57 15.66 -15.09 -4.64
CA TYR A 57 16.52 -14.76 -3.50
C TYR A 57 17.58 -13.69 -3.79
N GLN A 58 17.86 -13.39 -5.06
CA GLN A 58 18.68 -12.22 -5.42
C GLN A 58 17.99 -10.90 -5.09
N TYR A 59 16.65 -10.86 -5.10
CA TYR A 59 15.88 -9.63 -4.91
C TYR A 59 15.18 -9.57 -3.55
N PHE A 60 14.74 -10.70 -3.02
CA PHE A 60 13.96 -10.77 -1.78
C PHE A 60 14.49 -11.89 -0.89
N PRO A 61 14.62 -11.66 0.42
CA PRO A 61 15.08 -12.70 1.36
C PRO A 61 14.07 -13.85 1.48
N ASP A 62 12.78 -13.56 1.35
CA ASP A 62 11.65 -14.47 1.49
C ASP A 62 10.39 -13.86 0.86
N VAL A 63 9.27 -14.60 0.90
CA VAL A 63 7.96 -14.14 0.43
C VAL A 63 7.50 -12.90 1.21
N GLU A 64 7.76 -12.88 2.51
CA GLU A 64 7.37 -11.79 3.40
C GLU A 64 8.06 -10.49 3.02
N GLY A 65 9.38 -10.52 2.75
CA GLY A 65 10.13 -9.36 2.25
C GLY A 65 9.60 -8.83 0.92
N ALA A 66 9.16 -9.72 0.03
CA ALA A 66 8.54 -9.33 -1.23
C ALA A 66 7.15 -8.69 -1.02
N VAL A 67 6.35 -9.23 -0.09
CA VAL A 67 5.05 -8.62 0.28
C VAL A 67 5.23 -7.24 0.90
N LEU A 68 6.21 -7.06 1.79
CA LEU A 68 6.53 -5.76 2.39
C LEU A 68 6.84 -4.71 1.31
N GLU A 69 7.54 -5.11 0.26
CA GLU A 69 7.83 -4.21 -0.87
C GLU A 69 6.57 -3.80 -1.64
N ILE A 70 5.66 -4.75 -1.93
CA ILE A 70 4.36 -4.45 -2.56
C ILE A 70 3.55 -3.51 -1.65
N ALA A 71 3.52 -3.82 -0.36
CA ALA A 71 2.79 -3.02 0.62
C ALA A 71 3.35 -1.59 0.78
N GLU A 72 4.67 -1.41 0.62
CA GLU A 72 5.31 -0.08 0.64
C GLU A 72 4.93 0.74 -0.60
N GLN A 73 4.87 0.11 -1.78
CA GLN A 73 4.38 0.75 -3.00
C GLN A 73 2.90 1.16 -2.85
N MET A 74 2.07 0.25 -2.37
CA MET A 74 0.65 0.51 -2.07
C MET A 74 0.47 1.65 -1.04
N ALA A 75 1.29 1.68 0.02
CA ALA A 75 1.26 2.75 1.02
C ALA A 75 1.63 4.12 0.44
N SER A 76 2.45 4.15 -0.61
CA SER A 76 2.75 5.38 -1.33
C SER A 76 1.56 5.85 -2.19
N GLU A 77 0.80 4.92 -2.75
CA GLU A 77 -0.43 5.22 -3.51
C GLU A 77 -1.56 5.71 -2.61
N SER A 78 -1.63 5.26 -1.34
CA SER A 78 -2.64 5.73 -0.39
C SER A 78 -2.58 7.23 -0.14
N SER A 79 -1.43 7.86 -0.36
CA SER A 79 -1.29 9.31 -0.27
C SER A 79 -2.15 10.06 -1.30
N ALA A 80 -2.50 9.42 -2.44
CA ALA A 80 -3.41 9.99 -3.42
C ALA A 80 -4.84 10.16 -2.88
N LEU A 81 -5.25 9.32 -1.90
CA LEU A 81 -6.56 9.46 -1.24
C LEU A 81 -6.63 10.75 -0.42
N ALA A 82 -5.54 11.16 0.23
CA ALA A 82 -5.45 12.43 0.92
C ALA A 82 -5.68 13.61 -0.03
N GLY A 83 -5.14 13.53 -1.25
CA GLY A 83 -5.35 14.53 -2.30
C GLY A 83 -6.81 14.74 -2.73
N LEU A 84 -7.69 13.75 -2.49
CA LEU A 84 -9.14 13.92 -2.75
C LEU A 84 -9.79 14.95 -1.84
N LEU A 85 -9.16 15.31 -0.73
CA LEU A 85 -9.66 16.26 0.24
C LEU A 85 -9.08 17.68 0.05
N GLU A 86 -7.96 17.80 -0.66
CA GLU A 86 -7.26 19.07 -0.84
C GLU A 86 -8.13 20.11 -1.56
N GLY A 87 -8.29 21.28 -0.95
CA GLY A 87 -9.07 22.40 -1.51
C GLY A 87 -10.57 22.14 -1.65
N ARG A 88 -11.08 21.04 -1.10
CA ARG A 88 -12.50 20.68 -1.16
C ARG A 88 -13.32 21.41 -0.08
N SER A 89 -14.59 21.63 -0.39
CA SER A 89 -15.55 22.21 0.56
C SER A 89 -16.26 21.11 1.36
N TRP A 90 -16.42 21.34 2.64
CA TRP A 90 -17.25 20.52 3.53
C TRP A 90 -18.63 21.11 3.82
N ALA A 91 -19.03 22.17 3.09
CA ALA A 91 -20.30 22.85 3.32
C ALA A 91 -21.40 22.39 2.35
N GLY A 92 -22.59 22.13 2.88
CA GLY A 92 -23.80 21.86 2.11
C GLY A 92 -23.63 20.72 1.10
N LYS A 93 -24.15 20.90 -0.12
CA LYS A 93 -24.10 19.88 -1.20
C LYS A 93 -22.67 19.54 -1.63
N ALA A 94 -21.75 20.52 -1.61
CA ALA A 94 -20.36 20.27 -1.97
C ALA A 94 -19.66 19.39 -0.93
N GLY A 95 -19.98 19.55 0.36
CA GLY A 95 -19.46 18.69 1.43
C GLY A 95 -19.93 17.24 1.28
N TRP A 96 -21.19 17.06 0.91
CA TRP A 96 -21.72 15.72 0.62
C TRP A 96 -20.98 15.05 -0.55
N GLN A 97 -20.73 15.79 -1.64
CA GLN A 97 -19.97 15.29 -2.79
C GLN A 97 -18.53 14.93 -2.40
N THR A 98 -17.86 15.77 -1.59
CA THR A 98 -16.51 15.50 -1.07
C THR A 98 -16.48 14.18 -0.26
N ALA A 99 -17.48 13.96 0.58
CA ALA A 99 -17.58 12.73 1.37
C ALA A 99 -17.81 11.50 0.47
N GLN A 100 -18.66 11.61 -0.55
CA GLN A 100 -18.88 10.52 -1.52
C GLN A 100 -17.60 10.20 -2.29
N ASP A 101 -16.93 11.20 -2.86
CA ASP A 101 -15.69 11.03 -3.62
C ASP A 101 -14.61 10.35 -2.76
N LEU A 102 -14.52 10.69 -1.47
CA LEU A 102 -13.59 10.06 -0.53
C LEU A 102 -13.93 8.59 -0.30
N VAL A 103 -15.21 8.30 -0.02
CA VAL A 103 -15.68 6.91 0.22
C VAL A 103 -15.46 6.04 -1.01
N ASP A 104 -15.81 6.55 -2.19
CA ASP A 104 -15.64 5.82 -3.45
C ASP A 104 -14.16 5.57 -3.74
N GLY A 105 -13.30 6.57 -3.54
CA GLY A 105 -11.85 6.44 -3.68
C GLY A 105 -11.27 5.41 -2.70
N PHE A 106 -11.77 5.38 -1.47
CA PHE A 106 -11.34 4.42 -0.45
C PHE A 106 -11.78 2.99 -0.81
N LEU A 107 -13.02 2.81 -1.26
CA LEU A 107 -13.53 1.51 -1.69
C LEU A 107 -12.77 0.98 -2.91
N ASP A 108 -12.44 1.85 -3.86
CA ASP A 108 -11.65 1.46 -5.03
C ASP A 108 -10.20 1.10 -4.68
N PHE A 109 -9.58 1.86 -3.77
CA PHE A 109 -8.27 1.52 -3.24
C PHE A 109 -8.30 0.16 -2.52
N TRP A 110 -9.29 -0.07 -1.65
CA TRP A 110 -9.45 -1.33 -0.95
C TRP A 110 -9.61 -2.50 -1.91
N ARG A 111 -10.54 -2.41 -2.88
CA ARG A 111 -10.80 -3.48 -3.85
C ARG A 111 -9.57 -3.86 -4.67
N ARG A 112 -8.78 -2.87 -5.07
CA ARG A 112 -7.54 -3.10 -5.83
C ARG A 112 -6.43 -3.76 -5.01
N ASN A 113 -6.41 -3.52 -3.71
CA ASN A 113 -5.32 -3.90 -2.83
C ASN A 113 -5.71 -4.94 -1.77
N ASP A 114 -6.92 -5.49 -1.82
CA ASP A 114 -7.49 -6.38 -0.79
C ASP A 114 -6.55 -7.53 -0.39
N ALA A 115 -5.95 -8.20 -1.36
CA ALA A 115 -5.05 -9.32 -1.11
C ALA A 115 -3.82 -8.91 -0.27
N ILE A 116 -3.24 -7.77 -0.56
CA ILE A 116 -2.06 -7.25 0.16
C ILE A 116 -2.48 -6.68 1.52
N LEU A 117 -3.60 -5.96 1.59
CA LEU A 117 -4.13 -5.43 2.86
C LEU A 117 -4.39 -6.53 3.86
N ARG A 118 -4.96 -7.68 3.43
CA ARG A 118 -5.16 -8.85 4.30
C ARG A 118 -3.84 -9.37 4.88
N VAL A 119 -2.76 -9.41 4.08
CA VAL A 119 -1.45 -9.86 4.58
C VAL A 119 -0.86 -8.83 5.54
N VAL A 120 -0.99 -7.54 5.24
CA VAL A 120 -0.55 -6.44 6.13
C VAL A 120 -1.27 -6.50 7.47
N ASP A 121 -2.59 -6.69 7.46
CA ASP A 121 -3.38 -6.80 8.70
C ASP A 121 -3.03 -8.05 9.50
N LEU A 122 -2.83 -9.19 8.83
CA LEU A 122 -2.40 -10.43 9.47
C LEU A 122 -1.04 -10.27 10.13
N GLY A 123 -0.03 -9.78 9.41
CA GLY A 123 1.32 -9.58 9.95
C GLY A 123 1.35 -8.57 11.10
N ALA A 124 0.58 -7.49 11.01
CA ALA A 124 0.43 -6.53 12.09
C ALA A 124 -0.24 -7.14 13.34
N ALA A 125 -1.28 -7.98 13.15
CA ALA A 125 -1.97 -8.68 14.24
C ALA A 125 -1.10 -9.73 14.90
N GLU A 126 -0.20 -10.38 14.16
CA GLU A 126 0.80 -11.33 14.68
C GLU A 126 2.00 -10.63 15.37
N GLY A 127 2.02 -9.30 15.40
CA GLY A 127 3.01 -8.49 16.13
C GLY A 127 4.24 -8.08 15.31
N ASP A 128 4.25 -8.29 14.00
CA ASP A 128 5.35 -7.81 13.15
C ASP A 128 5.30 -6.28 13.03
N LYS A 129 6.33 -5.63 13.58
CA LYS A 129 6.44 -4.17 13.61
C LYS A 129 6.56 -3.54 12.21
N ARG A 130 7.03 -4.28 11.20
CA ARG A 130 7.18 -3.77 9.82
C ARG A 130 5.79 -3.61 9.20
N PHE A 131 4.96 -4.65 9.30
CA PHE A 131 3.57 -4.62 8.84
C PHE A 131 2.72 -3.61 9.62
N TYR A 132 2.91 -3.53 10.94
CA TYR A 132 2.25 -2.52 11.75
C TYR A 132 2.55 -1.10 11.29
N LYS A 133 3.83 -0.78 11.01
CA LYS A 133 4.22 0.54 10.49
C LYS A 133 3.60 0.85 9.14
N LEU A 134 3.55 -0.13 8.24
CA LEU A 134 2.92 0.01 6.93
C LEU A 134 1.41 0.25 7.06
N ARG A 135 0.73 -0.53 7.89
CA ARG A 135 -0.69 -0.33 8.18
C ARG A 135 -0.97 1.09 8.69
N MET A 136 -0.17 1.57 9.64
CA MET A 136 -0.30 2.94 10.15
C MET A 136 -0.01 3.98 9.08
N LYS A 137 0.97 3.76 8.21
CA LYS A 137 1.30 4.67 7.10
C LYS A 137 0.12 4.81 6.13
N ILE A 138 -0.52 3.69 5.77
CA ILE A 138 -1.71 3.67 4.89
C ILE A 138 -2.87 4.46 5.53
N LEU A 139 -3.16 4.20 6.80
CA LEU A 139 -4.27 4.83 7.51
C LEU A 139 -4.03 6.31 7.80
N ASN A 140 -2.80 6.68 8.18
CA ASN A 140 -2.49 8.05 8.58
C ASN A 140 -2.57 9.05 7.43
N ALA A 141 -2.35 8.61 6.19
CA ALA A 141 -2.45 9.50 5.03
C ALA A 141 -3.83 10.20 4.96
N VAL A 142 -4.91 9.43 5.12
CA VAL A 142 -6.29 9.95 5.10
C VAL A 142 -6.66 10.60 6.43
N ASN A 143 -6.29 9.99 7.56
CA ASN A 143 -6.60 10.52 8.89
C ASN A 143 -6.02 11.92 9.08
N SER A 144 -4.78 12.17 8.67
CA SER A 144 -4.17 13.50 8.78
C SER A 144 -4.96 14.55 7.98
N SER A 145 -5.31 14.24 6.72
CA SER A 145 -6.06 15.18 5.88
C SER A 145 -7.47 15.47 6.41
N LEU A 146 -8.14 14.47 7.01
CA LEU A 146 -9.43 14.68 7.68
C LEU A 146 -9.27 15.55 8.93
N THR A 147 -8.24 15.28 9.74
CA THR A 147 -7.94 16.08 10.93
C THR A 147 -7.66 17.54 10.57
N ASP A 148 -6.87 17.77 9.53
CA ASP A 148 -6.57 19.13 9.04
C ASP A 148 -7.85 19.84 8.56
N SER A 149 -8.73 19.11 7.85
CA SER A 149 -10.03 19.64 7.41
C SER A 149 -10.94 20.03 8.58
N VAL A 150 -10.98 19.20 9.62
CA VAL A 150 -11.73 19.50 10.87
C VAL A 150 -11.15 20.73 11.55
N ALA A 151 -9.84 20.79 11.73
CA ALA A 151 -9.16 21.94 12.35
C ALA A 151 -9.42 23.25 11.59
N GLU A 152 -9.43 23.19 10.26
CA GLU A 152 -9.77 24.36 9.43
C GLU A 152 -11.21 24.81 9.64
N LEU A 153 -12.18 23.89 9.70
CA LEU A 153 -13.59 24.22 9.95
C LEU A 153 -13.82 24.80 11.35
N GLN A 154 -13.11 24.27 12.35
CA GLN A 154 -13.14 24.80 13.73
C GLN A 154 -12.56 26.20 13.78
N SER A 155 -11.45 26.46 13.12
CA SER A 155 -10.83 27.80 13.07
C SER A 155 -11.73 28.84 12.42
N LYS A 156 -12.57 28.42 11.47
CA LYS A 156 -13.57 29.28 10.78
C LYS A 156 -14.90 29.38 11.54
N GLY A 157 -15.02 28.75 12.72
CA GLY A 157 -16.25 28.75 13.52
C GLY A 157 -17.44 28.03 12.85
N ARG A 158 -17.19 27.11 11.95
CA ARG A 158 -18.22 26.34 11.22
C ARG A 158 -18.65 25.06 11.94
N ILE A 159 -17.81 24.54 12.82
CA ILE A 159 -18.09 23.42 13.71
C ILE A 159 -17.56 23.73 15.10
N ASP A 160 -18.14 23.09 16.10
CA ASP A 160 -17.77 23.27 17.50
C ASP A 160 -16.36 22.77 17.78
N LYS A 161 -15.67 23.35 18.78
CA LYS A 161 -14.30 22.95 19.14
C LYS A 161 -14.25 21.61 19.86
N ASP A 162 -15.40 21.14 20.37
CA ASP A 162 -15.52 19.91 21.14
C ASP A 162 -15.96 18.68 20.31
N VAL A 163 -15.92 18.82 18.96
CA VAL A 163 -16.23 17.71 18.03
C VAL A 163 -14.96 17.01 17.59
#